data_7a046b5f20b307589213d7b4cf0d6604
#
_entry.id   7a046b5f20b307589213d7b4cf0d6604
#
_cell.length_a   1.000
_cell.length_b   1.000
_cell.length_c   1.000
_cell.angle_alpha   90.00
_cell.angle_beta   90.00
_cell.angle_gamma   90.00
#
_symmetry.space_group_name_H-M   'P 1'
#
loop_
_entity.id
_entity.type
_entity.pdbx_description
1 polymer ?
#
loop_
_entity_poly.entity_id
_entity_poly.type
_entity_poly.pdbx_seq_one_letter_code
_entity_poly.pdbx_strand_id
1 'polypeptide(L)'
;NRVQFRVVQSDRSYDGRTLGDYAADRGFARDDLEAGIDLAIELQLAGGFSAIYHAMEEADVIRILQHPLAMIETDGDNVGYGVGYPHPRSYGAFPRVLARYVRELGVITLEEAVRKMTSMPAQWLGQDDRGLIGEGMLADVVVFDLEALDDRATYDEPVLFPEGIEWALVNGTVVIEPGGVHTGARPGHVLYGPGRVIER
;
A
#
# COMPACT_ATOMS: atom_id res chain seq x y z
N ASN A 1 -2.71 20.36 8.98
CA ASN A 1 -3.83 19.93 8.20
C ASN A 1 -3.73 18.44 7.90
N ARG A 2 -4.78 17.66 8.26
CA ARG A 2 -4.75 16.20 8.27
C ARG A 2 -5.55 15.57 7.12
N VAL A 3 -6.06 16.37 6.19
CA VAL A 3 -6.82 15.91 5.03
C VAL A 3 -6.07 16.29 3.76
N GLN A 4 -5.53 15.30 3.05
CA GLN A 4 -4.79 15.48 1.80
C GLN A 4 -5.60 14.87 0.66
N PHE A 5 -5.91 15.64 -0.35
CA PHE A 5 -6.72 15.19 -1.46
C PHE A 5 -5.96 14.20 -2.36
N ARG A 6 -6.63 13.12 -2.71
CA ARG A 6 -6.20 12.19 -3.76
C ARG A 6 -6.82 12.59 -5.10
N VAL A 7 -8.08 12.95 -5.06
CA VAL A 7 -8.86 13.37 -6.22
C VAL A 7 -9.87 14.40 -5.77
N VAL A 8 -9.93 15.55 -6.45
CA VAL A 8 -11.02 16.52 -6.33
C VAL A 8 -11.74 16.58 -7.67
N GLN A 9 -12.99 16.12 -7.71
CA GLN A 9 -13.72 15.96 -8.98
C GLN A 9 -13.98 17.29 -9.69
N SER A 10 -14.26 18.34 -8.95
CA SER A 10 -14.54 19.68 -9.49
C SER A 10 -13.28 20.44 -9.94
N ASP A 11 -12.10 20.14 -9.35
CA ASP A 11 -10.86 20.81 -9.70
C ASP A 11 -9.64 19.92 -9.35
N ARG A 12 -9.08 19.27 -10.36
CA ARG A 12 -7.94 18.35 -10.24
C ARG A 12 -6.62 19.04 -9.88
N SER A 13 -6.55 20.39 -9.91
CA SER A 13 -5.36 21.12 -9.49
C SER A 13 -5.08 21.02 -7.98
N TYR A 14 -6.06 20.54 -7.22
CA TYR A 14 -5.94 20.25 -5.79
C TYR A 14 -5.52 18.81 -5.49
N ASP A 15 -5.38 17.93 -6.46
CA ASP A 15 -4.87 16.58 -6.23
C ASP A 15 -3.46 16.65 -5.59
N GLY A 16 -3.28 15.96 -4.48
CA GLY A 16 -2.05 16.01 -3.67
C GLY A 16 -1.97 17.15 -2.66
N ARG A 17 -2.77 18.21 -2.81
CA ARG A 17 -2.83 19.33 -1.86
C ARG A 17 -3.75 19.03 -0.67
N THR A 18 -3.70 19.85 0.35
CA THR A 18 -4.50 19.66 1.57
C THR A 18 -5.81 20.48 1.53
N LEU A 19 -6.78 20.07 2.36
CA LEU A 19 -8.00 20.85 2.59
C LEU A 19 -7.66 22.24 3.15
N GLY A 20 -6.57 22.39 3.93
CA GLY A 20 -6.11 23.69 4.38
C GLY A 20 -5.52 24.54 3.26
N ASP A 21 -4.88 23.95 2.26
CA ASP A 21 -4.46 24.71 1.07
C ASP A 21 -5.68 25.24 0.31
N TYR A 22 -6.71 24.41 0.19
CA TYR A 22 -7.98 24.78 -0.42
C TYR A 22 -8.69 25.90 0.35
N ALA A 23 -8.65 25.86 1.69
CA ALA A 23 -9.17 26.92 2.55
C ALA A 23 -8.37 28.23 2.39
N ALA A 24 -7.03 28.13 2.39
CA ALA A 24 -6.16 29.29 2.23
C ALA A 24 -6.36 30.01 0.89
N ASP A 25 -6.52 29.30 -0.19
CA ASP A 25 -6.79 29.85 -1.53
C ASP A 25 -8.16 30.60 -1.58
N ARG A 26 -9.04 30.36 -0.60
CA ARG A 26 -10.34 31.05 -0.42
C ARG A 26 -10.33 32.10 0.67
N GLY A 27 -9.16 32.40 1.23
CA GLY A 27 -8.98 33.48 2.23
C GLY A 27 -9.25 33.08 3.67
N PHE A 28 -9.39 31.79 3.97
CA PHE A 28 -9.52 31.27 5.33
C PHE A 28 -8.16 30.86 5.91
N ALA A 29 -8.08 30.74 7.23
CA ALA A 29 -6.91 30.12 7.85
C ALA A 29 -6.83 28.62 7.52
N ARG A 30 -5.60 28.09 7.36
CA ARG A 30 -5.38 26.66 7.00
C ARG A 30 -5.92 25.66 8.04
N ASP A 31 -6.08 26.10 9.27
CA ASP A 31 -6.55 25.33 10.43
C ASP A 31 -7.94 25.75 10.93
N ASP A 32 -8.63 26.62 10.17
CA ASP A 32 -10.02 26.99 10.45
C ASP A 32 -10.93 25.76 10.25
N LEU A 33 -11.41 25.22 11.37
CA LEU A 33 -12.20 23.99 11.38
C LEU A 33 -13.59 24.19 10.76
N GLU A 34 -14.26 25.33 11.07
CA GLU A 34 -15.60 25.61 10.55
C GLU A 34 -15.55 25.80 9.04
N ALA A 35 -14.64 26.66 8.57
CA ALA A 35 -14.43 26.84 7.13
C ALA A 35 -14.05 25.51 6.44
N GLY A 36 -13.20 24.69 7.07
CA GLY A 36 -12.80 23.38 6.54
C GLY A 36 -13.98 22.43 6.39
N ILE A 37 -14.91 22.41 7.33
CA ILE A 37 -16.14 21.60 7.26
C ILE A 37 -17.03 22.07 6.12
N ASP A 38 -17.30 23.38 6.04
CA ASP A 38 -18.17 23.96 5.01
C ASP A 38 -17.60 23.72 3.60
N LEU A 39 -16.28 23.92 3.43
CA LEU A 39 -15.59 23.68 2.17
C LEU A 39 -15.56 22.18 1.78
N ALA A 40 -15.45 21.27 2.75
CA ALA A 40 -15.55 19.85 2.48
C ALA A 40 -16.96 19.44 2.01
N ILE A 41 -18.00 20.03 2.61
CA ILE A 41 -19.40 19.84 2.18
C ILE A 41 -19.59 20.41 0.77
N GLU A 42 -19.09 21.63 0.49
CA GLU A 42 -19.14 22.24 -0.84
C GLU A 42 -18.50 21.33 -1.90
N LEU A 43 -17.29 20.83 -1.65
CA LEU A 43 -16.59 19.91 -2.54
C LEU A 43 -17.37 18.61 -2.75
N GLN A 44 -17.99 18.10 -1.69
CA GLN A 44 -18.79 16.88 -1.80
C GLN A 44 -20.02 17.09 -2.69
N LEU A 45 -20.68 18.25 -2.60
CA LEU A 45 -21.81 18.61 -3.45
C LEU A 45 -21.39 18.94 -4.91
N ALA A 46 -20.15 19.38 -5.11
CA ALA A 46 -19.57 19.70 -6.41
C ALA A 46 -19.02 18.48 -7.19
N GLY A 47 -19.35 17.28 -6.78
CA GLY A 47 -18.95 16.03 -7.45
C GLY A 47 -18.10 15.11 -6.58
N GLY A 48 -17.73 15.58 -5.38
CA GLY A 48 -17.00 14.78 -4.39
C GLY A 48 -15.49 14.86 -4.48
N PHE A 49 -14.86 14.28 -3.48
CA PHE A 49 -13.41 14.09 -3.41
C PHE A 49 -13.07 12.78 -2.71
N SER A 50 -11.87 12.27 -2.95
CA SER A 50 -11.24 11.25 -2.11
C SER A 50 -9.98 11.82 -1.47
N ALA A 51 -9.67 11.38 -0.25
CA ALA A 51 -8.57 11.94 0.51
C ALA A 51 -7.81 10.88 1.33
N ILE A 52 -6.58 11.23 1.70
CA ILE A 52 -5.79 10.58 2.73
C ILE A 52 -6.05 11.34 4.04
N TYR A 53 -6.37 10.60 5.07
CA TYR A 53 -6.58 11.14 6.41
C TYR A 53 -5.39 10.81 7.30
N HIS A 54 -4.57 11.81 7.64
CA HIS A 54 -3.41 11.65 8.52
C HIS A 54 -3.88 11.58 9.99
N ALA A 55 -4.48 10.45 10.37
CA ALA A 55 -5.16 10.26 11.66
C ALA A 55 -4.56 9.16 12.54
N MET A 56 -3.56 8.42 12.05
CA MET A 56 -2.93 7.35 12.82
C MET A 56 -1.71 7.85 13.60
N GLU A 57 -1.50 7.26 14.77
CA GLU A 57 -0.30 7.46 15.58
C GLU A 57 0.67 6.30 15.36
N GLU A 58 1.97 6.58 15.20
CA GLU A 58 3.00 5.58 14.94
C GLU A 58 3.06 4.50 16.05
N ALA A 59 2.81 4.88 17.30
CA ALA A 59 2.78 3.95 18.42
C ALA A 59 1.66 2.90 18.29
N ASP A 60 0.52 3.27 17.73
CA ASP A 60 -0.58 2.35 17.48
C ASP A 60 -0.26 1.41 16.32
N VAL A 61 0.37 1.92 15.26
CA VAL A 61 0.85 1.09 14.14
C VAL A 61 1.81 0.02 14.64
N ILE A 62 2.81 0.40 15.44
CA ILE A 62 3.78 -0.54 16.03
C ILE A 62 3.06 -1.58 16.90
N ARG A 63 2.15 -1.15 17.77
CA ARG A 63 1.39 -2.05 18.65
C ARG A 63 0.57 -3.07 17.87
N ILE A 64 -0.05 -2.65 16.78
CA ILE A 64 -0.83 -3.54 15.89
C ILE A 64 0.11 -4.50 15.17
N LEU A 65 1.23 -4.03 14.62
CA LEU A 65 2.22 -4.87 13.93
C LEU A 65 2.77 -5.98 14.84
N GLN A 66 3.00 -5.67 16.11
CA GLN A 66 3.49 -6.64 17.10
C GLN A 66 2.42 -7.66 17.54
N HIS A 67 1.14 -7.41 17.28
CA HIS A 67 0.10 -8.32 17.72
C HIS A 67 0.14 -9.65 16.94
N PRO A 68 0.15 -10.82 17.61
CA PRO A 68 0.37 -12.12 16.96
C PRO A 68 -0.70 -12.52 15.94
N LEU A 69 -1.91 -11.96 16.03
CA LEU A 69 -3.02 -12.23 15.11
C LEU A 69 -3.16 -11.18 13.99
N ALA A 70 -2.36 -10.12 14.02
CA ALA A 70 -2.39 -9.13 12.95
C ALA A 70 -1.69 -9.66 11.70
N MET A 71 -2.35 -9.58 10.57
CA MET A 71 -1.79 -9.80 9.24
C MET A 71 -1.51 -8.44 8.59
N ILE A 72 -0.62 -8.43 7.63
CA ILE A 72 -0.24 -7.22 6.91
C ILE A 72 -0.75 -7.35 5.47
N GLU A 73 -1.41 -6.31 5.02
CA GLU A 73 -1.86 -6.18 3.64
C GLU A 73 -1.57 -4.76 3.12
N THR A 74 -1.76 -4.50 1.84
CA THR A 74 -1.40 -3.21 1.26
C THR A 74 -2.50 -2.15 1.40
N ASP A 75 -3.76 -2.55 1.35
CA ASP A 75 -4.94 -1.66 1.16
C ASP A 75 -4.66 -0.61 0.06
N GLY A 76 -3.81 -1.00 -0.89
CA GLY A 76 -3.35 -0.15 -1.99
C GLY A 76 -4.36 -0.10 -3.12
N ASP A 77 -4.34 1.02 -3.86
CA ASP A 77 -5.16 1.16 -5.06
C ASP A 77 -4.53 0.39 -6.23
N ASN A 78 -5.34 -0.32 -6.98
CA ASN A 78 -4.92 -0.92 -8.24
C ASN A 78 -5.14 0.08 -9.39
N VAL A 79 -4.32 1.11 -9.44
CA VAL A 79 -4.33 2.14 -10.49
C VAL A 79 -3.15 1.98 -11.44
N GLY A 80 -3.28 2.47 -12.67
CA GLY A 80 -2.16 2.52 -13.60
C GLY A 80 -1.02 3.41 -13.05
N TYR A 81 0.23 3.07 -13.40
CA TYR A 81 1.39 3.85 -13.00
C TYR A 81 1.26 5.32 -13.43
N GLY A 82 1.47 6.25 -12.50
CA GLY A 82 1.37 7.68 -12.73
C GLY A 82 -0.06 8.22 -12.86
N VAL A 83 -1.08 7.42 -12.57
CA VAL A 83 -2.48 7.85 -12.63
C VAL A 83 -2.97 8.31 -11.26
N GLY A 84 -3.38 9.58 -11.18
CA GLY A 84 -3.94 10.17 -9.97
C GLY A 84 -2.88 10.41 -8.86
N TYR A 85 -3.37 10.57 -7.64
CA TYR A 85 -2.55 10.77 -6.45
C TYR A 85 -2.86 9.65 -5.42
N PRO A 86 -2.32 8.45 -5.61
CA PRO A 86 -2.60 7.30 -4.74
C PRO A 86 -1.98 7.49 -3.34
N HIS A 87 -2.43 6.69 -2.38
CA HIS A 87 -1.72 6.59 -1.11
C HIS A 87 -0.35 5.91 -1.32
N PRO A 88 0.74 6.33 -0.65
CA PRO A 88 2.07 5.70 -0.79
C PRO A 88 2.08 4.19 -0.60
N ARG A 89 1.16 3.66 0.22
CA ARG A 89 1.01 2.22 0.46
C ARG A 89 0.73 1.40 -0.80
N SER A 90 0.22 2.02 -1.87
CA SER A 90 0.02 1.37 -3.17
C SER A 90 1.32 0.88 -3.80
N TYR A 91 2.46 1.48 -3.42
CA TYR A 91 3.80 1.15 -3.92
C TYR A 91 4.72 0.59 -2.85
N GLY A 92 4.64 1.09 -1.61
CA GLY A 92 5.64 0.86 -0.58
C GLY A 92 5.19 0.07 0.65
N ALA A 93 3.96 -0.46 0.74
CA ALA A 93 3.46 -1.07 1.99
C ALA A 93 4.37 -2.19 2.52
N PHE A 94 4.61 -3.25 1.76
CA PHE A 94 5.45 -4.37 2.20
C PHE A 94 6.93 -4.01 2.32
N PRO A 95 7.54 -3.28 1.35
CA PRO A 95 8.89 -2.77 1.51
C PRO A 95 9.09 -1.95 2.79
N ARG A 96 8.14 -1.07 3.14
CA ARG A 96 8.18 -0.28 4.36
C ARG A 96 8.18 -1.13 5.63
N VAL A 97 7.42 -2.23 5.65
CA VAL A 97 7.44 -3.15 6.80
C VAL A 97 8.84 -3.71 7.01
N LEU A 98 9.49 -4.15 5.95
CA LEU A 98 10.82 -4.75 6.01
C LEU A 98 11.92 -3.71 6.28
N ALA A 99 11.92 -2.59 5.57
CA ALA A 99 12.92 -1.55 5.73
C ALA A 99 12.79 -0.85 7.09
N ARG A 100 11.62 -0.28 7.38
CA ARG A 100 11.43 0.55 8.57
C ARG A 100 11.18 -0.27 9.84
N TYR A 101 10.20 -1.19 9.83
CA TYR A 101 9.77 -1.85 11.08
C TYR A 101 10.63 -3.05 11.46
N VAL A 102 11.27 -3.70 10.50
CA VAL A 102 12.23 -4.78 10.76
C VAL A 102 13.64 -4.20 10.88
N ARG A 103 14.21 -3.67 9.78
CA ARG A 103 15.63 -3.26 9.73
C ARG A 103 15.93 -2.06 10.63
N GLU A 104 15.18 -0.97 10.53
CA GLU A 104 15.51 0.29 11.21
C GLU A 104 15.04 0.30 12.67
N LEU A 105 13.80 -0.07 12.93
CA LEU A 105 13.19 0.02 14.25
C LEU A 105 13.27 -1.27 15.06
N GLY A 106 13.45 -2.44 14.41
CA GLY A 106 13.53 -3.73 15.07
C GLY A 106 12.29 -4.09 15.91
N VAL A 107 11.10 -3.59 15.51
CA VAL A 107 9.86 -3.79 16.30
C VAL A 107 9.24 -5.16 16.09
N ILE A 108 9.54 -5.81 14.99
CA ILE A 108 9.22 -7.21 14.68
C ILE A 108 10.42 -7.87 13.99
N THR A 109 10.56 -9.20 14.09
CA THR A 109 11.63 -9.92 13.39
C THR A 109 11.30 -10.07 11.90
N LEU A 110 12.34 -10.36 11.09
CA LEU A 110 12.17 -10.59 9.65
C LEU A 110 11.23 -11.77 9.39
N GLU A 111 11.40 -12.87 10.13
CA GLU A 111 10.59 -14.08 10.00
C GLU A 111 9.11 -13.81 10.30
N GLU A 112 8.85 -13.03 11.36
CA GLU A 112 7.48 -12.67 11.73
C GLU A 112 6.85 -11.73 10.73
N ALA A 113 7.60 -10.75 10.21
CA ALA A 113 7.13 -9.86 9.13
C ALA A 113 6.77 -10.67 7.88
N VAL A 114 7.66 -11.55 7.43
CA VAL A 114 7.42 -12.42 6.26
C VAL A 114 6.21 -13.31 6.51
N ARG A 115 6.10 -13.95 7.68
CA ARG A 115 4.94 -14.79 8.03
C ARG A 115 3.62 -14.00 7.93
N LYS A 116 3.58 -12.80 8.48
CA LYS A 116 2.39 -11.91 8.48
C LYS A 116 1.98 -11.42 7.09
N MET A 117 2.92 -11.39 6.14
CA MET A 117 2.68 -10.97 4.76
C MET A 117 2.44 -12.12 3.78
N THR A 118 2.72 -13.37 4.18
CA THR A 118 2.71 -14.54 3.27
C THR A 118 1.90 -15.71 3.83
N SER A 119 2.53 -16.58 4.65
CA SER A 119 1.91 -17.81 5.08
C SER A 119 0.69 -17.62 5.98
N MET A 120 0.69 -16.60 6.82
CA MET A 120 -0.44 -16.35 7.73
C MET A 120 -1.71 -15.95 6.95
N PRO A 121 -1.71 -14.96 6.04
CA PRO A 121 -2.89 -14.66 5.23
C PRO A 121 -3.26 -15.79 4.27
N ALA A 122 -2.29 -16.53 3.69
CA ALA A 122 -2.57 -17.69 2.85
C ALA A 122 -3.36 -18.76 3.62
N GLN A 123 -2.91 -19.11 4.82
CA GLN A 123 -3.60 -20.08 5.69
C GLN A 123 -4.99 -19.60 6.10
N TRP A 124 -5.13 -18.31 6.42
CA TRP A 124 -6.42 -17.72 6.76
C TRP A 124 -7.44 -17.82 5.61
N LEU A 125 -6.96 -17.62 4.37
CA LEU A 125 -7.77 -17.69 3.16
C LEU A 125 -7.97 -19.14 2.65
N GLY A 126 -7.39 -20.14 3.32
CA GLY A 126 -7.46 -21.54 2.88
C GLY A 126 -6.68 -21.79 1.59
N GLN A 127 -5.59 -21.05 1.36
CA GLN A 127 -4.66 -21.25 0.25
C GLN A 127 -3.49 -22.10 0.77
N ASP A 128 -3.49 -23.38 0.49
CA ASP A 128 -2.53 -24.37 1.00
C ASP A 128 -1.39 -24.68 0.02
N ASP A 129 -1.44 -24.10 -1.18
CA ASP A 129 -0.45 -24.27 -2.25
C ASP A 129 0.54 -23.11 -2.38
N ARG A 130 0.47 -22.09 -1.52
CA ARG A 130 1.30 -20.86 -1.55
C ARG A 130 1.55 -20.27 -0.17
N GLY A 131 2.34 -19.17 -0.11
CA GLY A 131 2.68 -18.47 1.14
C GLY A 131 3.83 -19.10 1.91
N LEU A 132 4.38 -20.20 1.46
CA LEU A 132 5.58 -20.87 1.97
C LEU A 132 6.47 -21.30 0.81
N ILE A 133 7.78 -21.38 1.04
CA ILE A 133 8.73 -21.98 0.11
C ILE A 133 8.85 -23.46 0.47
N GLY A 134 8.46 -24.34 -0.47
CA GLY A 134 8.49 -25.79 -0.27
C GLY A 134 8.28 -26.53 -1.57
N GLU A 135 8.67 -27.81 -1.57
CA GLU A 135 8.45 -28.69 -2.72
C GLU A 135 6.94 -28.86 -3.00
N GLY A 136 6.54 -28.67 -4.24
CA GLY A 136 5.13 -28.75 -4.67
C GLY A 136 4.32 -27.47 -4.49
N MET A 137 4.88 -26.42 -3.86
CA MET A 137 4.25 -25.13 -3.73
C MET A 137 4.35 -24.31 -5.02
N LEU A 138 3.39 -23.44 -5.25
CA LEU A 138 3.45 -22.47 -6.36
C LEU A 138 4.55 -21.43 -6.10
N ALA A 139 5.32 -21.15 -7.14
CA ALA A 139 6.48 -20.27 -7.04
C ALA A 139 6.06 -18.78 -7.17
N ASP A 140 5.39 -18.27 -6.14
CA ASP A 140 5.19 -16.85 -5.90
C ASP A 140 6.32 -16.39 -4.97
N VAL A 141 7.43 -15.90 -5.53
CA VAL A 141 8.68 -15.68 -4.80
C VAL A 141 9.20 -14.28 -5.04
N VAL A 142 9.65 -13.62 -3.98
CA VAL A 142 10.37 -12.34 -4.04
C VAL A 142 11.78 -12.55 -3.49
N VAL A 143 12.78 -12.08 -4.23
CA VAL A 143 14.18 -12.00 -3.79
C VAL A 143 14.52 -10.54 -3.57
N PHE A 144 15.01 -10.20 -2.39
CA PHE A 144 15.34 -8.82 -2.04
C PHE A 144 16.63 -8.76 -1.21
N ASP A 145 17.31 -7.63 -1.29
CA ASP A 145 18.40 -7.27 -0.39
C ASP A 145 17.83 -6.41 0.74
N LEU A 146 17.83 -6.96 1.97
CA LEU A 146 17.25 -6.26 3.13
C LEU A 146 18.00 -4.95 3.45
N GLU A 147 19.31 -4.89 3.21
CA GLU A 147 20.11 -3.69 3.49
C GLU A 147 19.83 -2.57 2.46
N ALA A 148 19.57 -2.94 1.22
CA ALA A 148 19.24 -2.00 0.14
C ALA A 148 17.75 -1.70 0.00
N LEU A 149 16.89 -2.45 0.69
CA LEU A 149 15.43 -2.31 0.57
C LEU A 149 14.95 -0.97 1.12
N ASP A 150 14.22 -0.21 0.30
CA ASP A 150 13.63 1.06 0.68
C ASP A 150 12.25 1.25 0.01
N ASP A 151 11.29 1.83 0.75
CA ASP A 151 9.92 2.03 0.28
C ASP A 151 9.70 3.30 -0.57
N ARG A 152 10.67 4.18 -0.70
CA ARG A 152 10.73 5.38 -1.54
C ARG A 152 9.46 6.25 -1.60
N ALA A 153 8.28 5.63 -1.65
CA ALA A 153 7.01 6.34 -1.80
C ALA A 153 6.66 7.18 -0.57
N THR A 154 6.38 8.46 -0.77
CA THR A 154 6.02 9.42 0.27
C THR A 154 4.64 10.02 0.01
N TYR A 155 4.13 10.79 0.98
CA TYR A 155 2.86 11.52 0.79
C TYR A 155 2.99 12.68 -0.21
N ASP A 156 4.19 13.16 -0.48
CA ASP A 156 4.45 14.21 -1.48
C ASP A 156 4.76 13.61 -2.85
N GLU A 157 5.41 12.44 -2.88
CA GLU A 157 5.78 11.70 -4.08
C GLU A 157 5.31 10.23 -3.97
N PRO A 158 3.99 9.97 -4.10
CA PRO A 158 3.44 8.64 -3.79
C PRO A 158 3.70 7.58 -4.88
N VAL A 159 4.12 8.00 -6.09
CA VAL A 159 4.26 7.12 -7.26
C VAL A 159 5.74 6.79 -7.48
N LEU A 160 6.35 6.15 -6.48
CA LEU A 160 7.73 5.68 -6.53
C LEU A 160 7.77 4.18 -6.24
N PHE A 161 8.44 3.42 -7.11
CA PHE A 161 8.71 2.01 -6.85
C PHE A 161 9.76 1.85 -5.75
N PRO A 162 9.69 0.77 -4.95
CA PRO A 162 10.71 0.46 -3.96
C PRO A 162 12.05 0.11 -4.63
N GLU A 163 13.12 0.29 -3.87
CA GLU A 163 14.46 -0.21 -4.21
C GLU A 163 14.76 -1.50 -3.45
N GLY A 164 15.80 -2.23 -3.87
CA GLY A 164 16.26 -3.45 -3.18
C GLY A 164 15.47 -4.72 -3.51
N ILE A 165 14.49 -4.66 -4.41
CA ILE A 165 13.85 -5.87 -4.97
C ILE A 165 14.68 -6.34 -6.16
N GLU A 166 15.26 -7.56 -6.05
CA GLU A 166 16.10 -8.15 -7.08
C GLU A 166 15.29 -8.95 -8.09
N TRP A 167 14.37 -9.80 -7.60
CA TRP A 167 13.50 -10.61 -8.43
C TRP A 167 12.11 -10.72 -7.83
N ALA A 168 11.11 -10.77 -8.70
CA ALA A 168 9.79 -11.25 -8.32
C ALA A 168 9.27 -12.25 -9.36
N LEU A 169 8.74 -13.34 -8.86
CA LEU A 169 8.13 -14.41 -9.65
C LEU A 169 6.68 -14.58 -9.22
N VAL A 170 5.82 -14.81 -10.19
CA VAL A 170 4.42 -15.18 -9.97
C VAL A 170 4.14 -16.47 -10.77
N ASN A 171 3.64 -17.50 -10.09
CA ASN A 171 3.44 -18.82 -10.68
C ASN A 171 4.68 -19.34 -11.46
N GLY A 172 5.90 -19.11 -10.94
CA GLY A 172 7.16 -19.50 -11.54
C GLY A 172 7.64 -18.63 -12.71
N THR A 173 6.89 -17.61 -13.10
CA THR A 173 7.30 -16.70 -14.19
C THR A 173 7.87 -15.40 -13.61
N VAL A 174 9.04 -14.99 -14.08
CA VAL A 174 9.67 -13.73 -13.66
C VAL A 174 8.85 -12.54 -14.15
N VAL A 175 8.46 -11.68 -13.22
CA VAL A 175 7.70 -10.44 -13.46
C VAL A 175 8.53 -9.17 -13.17
N ILE A 176 9.52 -9.29 -12.28
CA ILE A 176 10.51 -8.23 -12.00
C ILE A 176 11.91 -8.85 -12.06
N GLU A 177 12.82 -8.18 -12.77
CA GLU A 177 14.25 -8.47 -12.88
C GLU A 177 15.07 -7.44 -12.10
N PRO A 178 16.38 -7.71 -11.83
CA PRO A 178 17.27 -6.78 -11.13
C PRO A 178 17.22 -5.36 -11.67
N GLY A 179 17.25 -4.39 -10.75
CA GLY A 179 17.10 -2.98 -11.10
C GLY A 179 15.65 -2.52 -11.27
N GLY A 180 14.66 -3.33 -10.82
CA GLY A 180 13.26 -2.99 -10.87
C GLY A 180 12.62 -3.07 -12.27
N VAL A 181 13.23 -3.82 -13.17
CA VAL A 181 12.76 -3.95 -14.55
C VAL A 181 11.54 -4.86 -14.62
N HIS A 182 10.41 -4.30 -15.02
CA HIS A 182 9.18 -5.07 -15.26
C HIS A 182 9.24 -5.79 -16.60
N THR A 183 9.09 -7.13 -16.58
CA THR A 183 9.12 -7.96 -17.81
C THR A 183 7.88 -7.81 -18.68
N GLY A 184 6.79 -7.25 -18.13
CA GLY A 184 5.48 -7.19 -18.79
C GLY A 184 4.70 -8.50 -18.77
N ALA A 185 5.24 -9.58 -18.24
CA ALA A 185 4.54 -10.84 -18.08
C ALA A 185 3.35 -10.70 -17.10
N ARG A 186 2.26 -11.42 -17.37
CA ARG A 186 1.05 -11.41 -16.55
C ARG A 186 0.61 -12.83 -16.21
N PRO A 187 1.39 -13.58 -15.42
CA PRO A 187 1.13 -14.99 -15.11
C PRO A 187 0.15 -15.20 -13.95
N GLY A 188 -0.43 -14.11 -13.40
CA GLY A 188 -1.36 -14.17 -12.28
C GLY A 188 -2.66 -14.89 -12.64
N HIS A 189 -3.21 -15.64 -11.68
CA HIS A 189 -4.51 -16.30 -11.77
C HIS A 189 -5.45 -15.76 -10.71
N VAL A 190 -6.76 -15.79 -10.99
CA VAL A 190 -7.77 -15.52 -9.99
C VAL A 190 -7.81 -16.65 -8.98
N LEU A 191 -7.62 -16.33 -7.71
CA LEU A 191 -7.70 -17.28 -6.62
C LEU A 191 -9.14 -17.39 -6.13
N TYR A 192 -9.62 -18.61 -6.02
CA TYR A 192 -10.97 -18.88 -5.53
C TYR A 192 -10.88 -19.49 -4.13
N GLY A 193 -11.67 -18.97 -3.21
CA GLY A 193 -11.77 -19.53 -1.86
C GLY A 193 -12.38 -20.95 -1.87
N PRO A 194 -12.24 -21.69 -0.75
CA PRO A 194 -12.66 -23.08 -0.63
C PRO A 194 -14.17 -23.33 -0.81
N GLY A 195 -14.99 -22.26 -0.74
CA GLY A 195 -16.45 -22.34 -0.92
C GLY A 195 -16.95 -22.29 -2.37
N ARG A 196 -16.05 -22.19 -3.37
CA ARG A 196 -16.48 -22.13 -4.77
C ARG A 196 -16.93 -23.51 -5.26
N VAL A 197 -18.17 -23.60 -5.70
CA VAL A 197 -18.66 -24.74 -6.52
C VAL A 197 -18.22 -24.49 -7.96
N ILE A 198 -17.29 -25.32 -8.47
CA ILE A 198 -16.96 -25.34 -9.90
C ILE A 198 -18.01 -26.24 -10.55
N GLU A 199 -18.95 -25.66 -11.30
CA GLU A 199 -19.78 -26.44 -12.22
C GLU A 199 -18.84 -27.07 -13.26
N ARG A 200 -18.80 -28.40 -13.29
CA ARG A 200 -18.02 -29.20 -14.23
C ARG A 200 -18.83 -29.42 -15.53
#